data_bdbbe35d7dbb52d4e51e5fb18a5b74af
#
_entry.id   bdbbe35d7dbb52d4e51e5fb18a5b74af
#
_cell.length_a   1.000
_cell.length_b   1.000
_cell.length_c   1.000
_cell.angle_alpha   90.00
_cell.angle_beta   90.00
_cell.angle_gamma   90.00
#
_symmetry.space_group_name_H-M   'P 1'
#
loop_
_entity.id
_entity.type
_entity.pdbx_description
1 polymer ?
#
loop_
_entity_poly.entity_id
_entity_poly.type
_entity_poly.pdbx_seq_one_letter_code
_entity_poly.pdbx_strand_id
1 'polypeptide(L)'
;MSKLKIFDVSEEAAREMLGRAEQAKVNTYPIANNGYAVSVLTAKGTIYEGVSYKSDTYTLTMHCEMTALANAAIHGERDIIAITGPNCHMCKQLIWESALNSGIDVQIIIEEEGVIRRVPISTLMTYPWPDAAGRH
;
A
#
# COMPACT_ATOMS: atom_id res chain seq x y z
N MET A 1 -5.78 20.71 13.78
CA MET A 1 -5.78 19.32 13.32
C MET A 1 -5.19 19.24 11.93
N SER A 2 -4.18 18.41 11.79
CA SER A 2 -3.55 18.20 10.51
C SER A 2 -4.49 17.41 9.60
N LYS A 3 -4.66 17.90 8.38
CA LYS A 3 -5.46 17.19 7.38
C LYS A 3 -4.54 16.50 6.40
N LEU A 4 -4.78 15.22 6.21
CA LEU A 4 -4.07 14.47 5.17
C LEU A 4 -4.66 14.83 3.82
N LYS A 5 -3.80 14.95 2.82
CA LYS A 5 -4.21 15.37 1.49
C LYS A 5 -4.51 14.14 0.62
N ILE A 6 -5.65 14.18 -0.05
CA ILE A 6 -6.03 13.11 -0.99
C ILE A 6 -5.61 13.54 -2.38
N PHE A 7 -4.84 12.68 -3.06
CA PHE A 7 -4.45 12.91 -4.44
C PHE A 7 -5.37 12.14 -5.36
N ASP A 8 -5.64 12.72 -6.51
CA ASP A 8 -6.48 12.07 -7.50
C ASP A 8 -5.74 10.87 -8.11
N VAL A 9 -6.45 9.75 -8.24
CA VAL A 9 -5.93 8.55 -8.90
C VAL A 9 -6.87 8.23 -10.05
N SER A 10 -6.36 8.35 -11.26
CA SER A 10 -7.17 8.13 -12.45
C SER A 10 -7.59 6.66 -12.54
N GLU A 11 -8.66 6.40 -13.29
CA GLU A 11 -9.11 5.05 -13.57
C GLU A 11 -7.99 4.24 -14.23
N GLU A 12 -7.28 4.85 -15.17
CA GLU A 12 -6.18 4.20 -15.88
C GLU A 12 -5.06 3.82 -14.92
N ALA A 13 -4.66 4.74 -14.04
CA ALA A 13 -3.60 4.46 -13.07
C ALA A 13 -4.00 3.35 -12.11
N ALA A 14 -5.25 3.39 -11.62
CA ALA A 14 -5.76 2.37 -10.71
C ALA A 14 -5.75 0.98 -11.37
N ARG A 15 -6.16 0.90 -12.62
CA ARG A 15 -6.17 -0.38 -13.35
C ARG A 15 -4.75 -0.87 -13.62
N GLU A 16 -3.83 0.02 -13.92
CA GLU A 16 -2.44 -0.35 -14.08
C GLU A 16 -1.85 -0.89 -12.77
N MET A 17 -2.16 -0.23 -11.65
CA MET A 17 -1.72 -0.69 -10.34
C MET A 17 -2.20 -2.12 -10.07
N LEU A 18 -3.49 -2.37 -10.30
CA LEU A 18 -4.09 -3.70 -10.07
C LEU A 18 -3.47 -4.75 -10.98
N GLY A 19 -3.24 -4.40 -12.25
CA GLY A 19 -2.63 -5.32 -13.20
C GLY A 19 -1.20 -5.67 -12.84
N ARG A 20 -0.41 -4.69 -12.40
CA ARG A 20 0.97 -4.92 -12.01
C ARG A 20 1.07 -5.73 -10.72
N ALA A 21 0.15 -5.52 -9.78
CA ALA A 21 0.07 -6.35 -8.59
C ALA A 21 -0.22 -7.80 -8.96
N GLU A 22 -1.18 -8.02 -9.86
CA GLU A 22 -1.52 -9.37 -10.29
C GLU A 22 -0.33 -10.07 -10.96
N GLN A 23 0.37 -9.35 -11.84
CA GLN A 23 1.55 -9.89 -12.52
C GLN A 23 2.67 -10.22 -11.56
N ALA A 24 2.85 -9.43 -10.50
CA ALA A 24 3.93 -9.63 -9.55
C ALA A 24 3.76 -10.90 -8.71
N LYS A 25 2.57 -11.48 -8.67
CA LYS A 25 2.31 -12.69 -7.87
C LYS A 25 3.21 -13.86 -8.24
N VAL A 26 3.68 -13.92 -9.50
CA VAL A 26 4.58 -15.00 -9.93
C VAL A 26 5.93 -14.95 -9.21
N ASN A 27 6.24 -13.83 -8.59
CA ASN A 27 7.53 -13.61 -7.93
C ASN A 27 7.44 -13.66 -6.41
N THR A 28 6.32 -14.13 -5.84
CA THR A 28 6.22 -14.32 -4.39
C THR A 28 7.20 -15.42 -3.95
N TYR A 29 7.64 -15.32 -2.71
CA TYR A 29 8.59 -16.31 -2.18
C TYR A 29 7.96 -17.02 -0.97
N PRO A 30 7.96 -18.36 -0.89
CA PRO A 30 8.39 -19.28 -1.96
C PRO A 30 7.40 -19.28 -3.12
N ILE A 31 7.91 -19.51 -4.32
CA ILE A 31 7.12 -19.35 -5.56
C ILE A 31 5.90 -20.28 -5.61
N ALA A 32 6.01 -21.46 -5.05
CA ALA A 32 4.97 -22.47 -5.14
C ALA A 32 3.76 -22.19 -4.23
N ASN A 33 3.82 -21.16 -3.40
CA ASN A 33 2.76 -20.89 -2.42
C ASN A 33 1.79 -19.84 -2.91
N ASN A 34 0.60 -19.81 -2.27
CA ASN A 34 -0.40 -18.78 -2.52
C ASN A 34 0.05 -17.49 -1.83
N GLY A 35 0.94 -16.78 -2.50
CA GLY A 35 1.44 -15.53 -1.97
C GLY A 35 0.58 -14.35 -2.38
N TYR A 36 0.93 -13.20 -1.86
CA TYR A 36 0.22 -11.96 -2.10
C TYR A 36 1.14 -10.94 -2.76
N ALA A 37 0.56 -10.06 -3.54
CA ALA A 37 1.30 -8.97 -4.18
C ALA A 37 0.42 -7.73 -4.21
N VAL A 38 1.07 -6.58 -4.10
CA VAL A 38 0.40 -5.28 -4.22
C VAL A 38 1.29 -4.36 -5.05
N SER A 39 0.73 -3.23 -5.47
CA SER A 39 1.52 -2.15 -6.03
C SER A 39 1.19 -0.85 -5.32
N VAL A 40 2.16 0.06 -5.29
CA VAL A 40 1.98 1.40 -4.76
C VAL A 40 2.18 2.41 -5.89
N LEU A 41 1.48 3.54 -5.79
CA LEU A 41 1.64 4.66 -6.70
C LEU A 41 2.21 5.82 -5.91
N THR A 42 3.32 6.38 -6.39
CA THR A 42 3.99 7.48 -5.70
C THR A 42 3.47 8.83 -6.21
N ALA A 43 3.78 9.88 -5.47
CA ALA A 43 3.42 11.24 -5.84
C ALA A 43 4.09 11.68 -7.16
N LYS A 44 5.16 11.00 -7.56
CA LYS A 44 5.83 11.25 -8.85
C LYS A 44 5.20 10.48 -10.01
N GLY A 45 4.21 9.65 -9.72
CA GLY A 45 3.52 8.87 -10.75
C GLY A 45 4.17 7.53 -11.06
N THR A 46 5.12 7.09 -10.24
CA THR A 46 5.78 5.79 -10.43
C THR A 46 5.03 4.71 -9.69
N ILE A 47 4.95 3.53 -10.28
CA ILE A 47 4.34 2.36 -9.65
C ILE A 47 5.45 1.38 -9.26
N TYR A 48 5.42 0.93 -8.01
CA TYR A 48 6.35 -0.09 -7.50
C TYR A 48 5.55 -1.25 -6.96
N GLU A 49 6.00 -2.46 -7.27
CA GLU A 49 5.35 -3.69 -6.78
C GLU A 49 6.01 -4.17 -5.49
N GLY A 50 5.24 -4.93 -4.73
CA GLY A 50 5.73 -5.68 -3.60
C GLY A 50 5.13 -7.07 -3.59
N VAL A 51 5.89 -8.03 -3.10
CA VAL A 51 5.44 -9.41 -3.02
C VAL A 51 5.68 -9.93 -1.61
N SER A 52 4.88 -10.91 -1.19
CA SER A 52 5.11 -11.56 0.09
C SER A 52 6.40 -12.38 0.02
N TYR A 53 7.17 -12.31 1.10
CA TYR A 53 8.41 -13.07 1.26
C TYR A 53 8.32 -13.79 2.59
N LYS A 54 8.00 -15.08 2.54
CA LYS A 54 7.63 -15.84 3.74
C LYS A 54 8.84 -16.54 4.35
N SER A 55 8.84 -16.58 5.68
CA SER A 55 9.84 -17.29 6.46
C SER A 55 9.15 -18.35 7.31
N ASP A 56 9.82 -19.45 7.57
CA ASP A 56 9.35 -20.45 8.53
C ASP A 56 9.33 -19.86 9.95
N THR A 57 10.15 -18.85 10.19
CA THR A 57 10.06 -18.04 11.39
C THR A 57 9.08 -16.91 11.10
N TYR A 58 7.85 -17.06 11.54
CA TYR A 58 6.76 -16.18 11.14
C TYR A 58 7.04 -14.70 11.32
N THR A 59 7.77 -14.34 12.36
CA THR A 59 8.09 -12.93 12.62
C THR A 59 9.01 -12.33 11.56
N LEU A 60 9.68 -13.15 10.76
CA LEU A 60 10.54 -12.68 9.68
C LEU A 60 9.81 -12.59 8.35
N THR A 61 8.57 -13.10 8.28
CA THR A 61 7.79 -13.00 7.05
C THR A 61 7.49 -11.54 6.74
N MET A 62 7.76 -11.15 5.49
CA MET A 62 7.43 -9.80 5.02
C MET A 62 6.16 -9.84 4.20
N HIS A 63 5.20 -9.01 4.56
CA HIS A 63 3.99 -8.85 3.78
C HIS A 63 4.29 -8.07 2.51
N CYS A 64 3.47 -8.27 1.48
CA CYS A 64 3.70 -7.59 0.20
C CYS A 64 3.66 -6.07 0.33
N GLU A 65 2.84 -5.54 1.25
CA GLU A 65 2.80 -4.10 1.49
C GLU A 65 4.13 -3.58 2.01
N MET A 66 4.78 -4.34 2.88
CA MET A 66 6.09 -3.97 3.41
C MET A 66 7.13 -3.90 2.30
N THR A 67 7.15 -4.90 1.43
CA THR A 67 8.13 -4.94 0.34
C THR A 67 7.84 -3.89 -0.72
N ALA A 68 6.56 -3.57 -0.98
CA ALA A 68 6.20 -2.52 -1.92
C ALA A 68 6.65 -1.15 -1.43
N LEU A 69 6.36 -0.83 -0.17
CA LEU A 69 6.75 0.44 0.42
C LEU A 69 8.27 0.57 0.49
N ALA A 70 8.96 -0.53 0.85
CA ALA A 70 10.42 -0.55 0.87
C ALA A 70 11.01 -0.39 -0.52
N ASN A 71 10.38 -1.01 -1.54
CA ASN A 71 10.82 -0.89 -2.92
C ASN A 71 10.77 0.58 -3.38
N ALA A 72 9.68 1.26 -3.13
CA ALA A 72 9.54 2.68 -3.45
C ALA A 72 10.60 3.50 -2.70
N ALA A 73 10.76 3.24 -1.40
CA ALA A 73 11.71 3.99 -0.57
C ALA A 73 13.15 3.84 -1.04
N ILE A 74 13.55 2.64 -1.46
CA ILE A 74 14.93 2.41 -1.92
C ILE A 74 15.22 3.17 -3.22
N HIS A 75 14.18 3.49 -3.98
CA HIS A 75 14.29 4.31 -5.18
C HIS A 75 14.12 5.81 -4.89
N GLY A 76 14.06 6.19 -3.60
CA GLY A 76 13.96 7.58 -3.21
C GLY A 76 12.55 8.15 -3.25
N GLU A 77 11.52 7.31 -3.38
CA GLU A 77 10.14 7.77 -3.50
C GLU A 77 9.32 7.26 -2.31
N ARG A 78 9.18 8.11 -1.32
CA ARG A 78 8.50 7.75 -0.06
C ARG A 78 7.08 8.30 0.03
N ASP A 79 6.72 9.23 -0.85
CA ASP A 79 5.40 9.86 -0.82
C ASP A 79 4.43 9.00 -1.62
N ILE A 80 3.67 8.18 -0.91
CA ILE A 80 2.76 7.20 -1.51
C ILE A 80 1.35 7.80 -1.54
N ILE A 81 0.71 7.80 -2.69
CA ILE A 81 -0.65 8.32 -2.83
C ILE A 81 -1.70 7.21 -2.88
N ALA A 82 -1.32 6.00 -3.27
CA ALA A 82 -2.26 4.88 -3.35
C ALA A 82 -1.54 3.55 -3.23
N ILE A 83 -2.26 2.53 -2.78
CA ILE A 83 -1.78 1.15 -2.69
C ILE A 83 -2.94 0.22 -3.00
N THR A 84 -2.67 -0.88 -3.70
CA THR A 84 -3.72 -1.85 -3.96
C THR A 84 -4.04 -2.65 -2.70
N GLY A 85 -5.30 -3.05 -2.55
CA GLY A 85 -5.79 -3.78 -1.40
C GLY A 85 -6.73 -4.90 -1.80
N PRO A 86 -7.42 -5.50 -0.84
CA PRO A 86 -7.46 -5.14 0.59
C PRO A 86 -6.18 -5.51 1.33
N ASN A 87 -5.99 -4.91 2.50
CA ASN A 87 -4.77 -5.06 3.29
C ASN A 87 -5.12 -5.52 4.71
N CYS A 88 -4.24 -6.30 5.33
CA CYS A 88 -4.47 -6.75 6.70
C CYS A 88 -4.30 -5.58 7.68
N HIS A 89 -4.73 -5.78 8.94
CA HIS A 89 -4.68 -4.71 9.93
C HIS A 89 -3.26 -4.24 10.23
N MET A 90 -2.27 -5.15 10.24
CA MET A 90 -0.87 -4.77 10.43
C MET A 90 -0.40 -3.86 9.30
N CYS A 91 -0.74 -4.22 8.07
CA CYS A 91 -0.33 -3.42 6.91
C CYS A 91 -1.08 -2.10 6.84
N LYS A 92 -2.33 -2.06 7.29
CA LYS A 92 -3.05 -0.79 7.41
C LYS A 92 -2.34 0.15 8.36
N GLN A 93 -1.76 -0.37 9.44
CA GLN A 93 -0.97 0.44 10.36
C GLN A 93 0.24 1.04 9.65
N LEU A 94 0.95 0.24 8.86
CA LEU A 94 2.11 0.70 8.13
C LEU A 94 1.73 1.75 7.08
N ILE A 95 0.61 1.54 6.38
CA ILE A 95 0.10 2.49 5.41
C ILE A 95 -0.29 3.80 6.10
N TRP A 96 -0.91 3.70 7.28
CA TRP A 96 -1.29 4.86 8.09
C TRP A 96 -0.05 5.68 8.45
N GLU A 97 1.03 5.02 8.88
CA GLU A 97 2.27 5.71 9.22
C GLU A 97 2.91 6.36 8.01
N SER A 98 2.85 5.73 6.85
CA SER A 98 3.29 6.35 5.60
C SER A 98 2.50 7.63 5.34
N ALA A 99 1.18 7.57 5.53
CA ALA A 99 0.31 8.74 5.35
C ALA A 99 0.71 9.87 6.29
N LEU A 100 0.94 9.55 7.57
CA LEU A 100 1.33 10.56 8.55
C LEU A 100 2.67 11.20 8.21
N ASN A 101 3.63 10.41 7.77
CA ASN A 101 4.96 10.90 7.44
C ASN A 101 4.96 11.82 6.21
N SER A 102 4.10 11.55 5.25
CA SER A 102 4.06 12.31 4.00
C SER A 102 2.99 13.40 3.99
N GLY A 103 2.02 13.33 4.90
CA GLY A 103 0.86 14.22 4.86
C GLY A 103 -0.15 13.86 3.78
N ILE A 104 -0.08 12.63 3.26
CA ILE A 104 -0.94 12.15 2.19
C ILE A 104 -1.88 11.07 2.73
N ASP A 105 -3.18 11.25 2.50
CA ASP A 105 -4.16 10.23 2.86
C ASP A 105 -4.12 9.14 1.79
N VAL A 106 -3.34 8.11 2.05
CA VAL A 106 -3.10 7.03 1.08
C VAL A 106 -4.42 6.33 0.77
N GLN A 107 -4.74 6.21 -0.50
CA GLN A 107 -5.97 5.54 -0.92
C GLN A 107 -5.71 4.07 -1.18
N ILE A 108 -6.57 3.23 -0.61
CA ILE A 108 -6.55 1.79 -0.89
C ILE A 108 -7.37 1.58 -2.17
N ILE A 109 -6.75 0.99 -3.17
CA ILE A 109 -7.40 0.72 -4.46
C ILE A 109 -7.91 -0.70 -4.45
N ILE A 110 -9.22 -0.86 -4.57
CA ILE A 110 -9.88 -2.15 -4.54
C ILE A 110 -10.80 -2.26 -5.75
N GLU A 111 -10.81 -3.41 -6.38
CA GLU A 111 -11.77 -3.69 -7.44
C GLU A 111 -12.83 -4.64 -6.92
N GLU A 112 -14.10 -4.22 -7.02
CA GLU A 112 -15.23 -5.03 -6.61
C GLU A 112 -16.21 -5.09 -7.78
N GLU A 113 -16.41 -6.28 -8.32
CA GLU A 113 -17.35 -6.52 -9.44
C GLU A 113 -17.09 -5.56 -10.60
N GLY A 114 -15.83 -5.38 -10.93
CA GLY A 114 -15.41 -4.52 -12.04
C GLY A 114 -15.36 -3.03 -11.72
N VAL A 115 -15.75 -2.64 -10.51
CA VAL A 115 -15.78 -1.23 -10.08
C VAL A 115 -14.57 -0.93 -9.20
N ILE A 116 -13.84 0.12 -9.56
CA ILE A 116 -12.70 0.59 -8.77
C ILE A 116 -13.20 1.41 -7.60
N ARG A 117 -12.79 1.02 -6.39
CA ARG A 117 -13.02 1.80 -5.17
C ARG A 117 -11.72 2.41 -4.69
N ARG A 118 -11.82 3.62 -4.19
CA ARG A 118 -10.68 4.37 -3.64
C ARG A 118 -11.02 4.72 -2.21
N VAL A 119 -10.43 4.00 -1.27
CA VAL A 119 -10.78 4.12 0.14
C VAL A 119 -9.62 4.77 0.89
N PRO A 120 -9.76 6.00 1.38
CA PRO A 120 -8.68 6.65 2.12
C PRO A 120 -8.35 5.87 3.39
N ILE A 121 -7.05 5.71 3.66
CA ILE A 121 -6.61 4.95 4.84
C ILE A 121 -7.17 5.56 6.13
N SER A 122 -7.35 6.88 6.19
CA SER A 122 -7.89 7.54 7.38
C SER A 122 -9.28 7.03 7.76
N THR A 123 -10.06 6.57 6.78
CA THR A 123 -11.42 6.07 7.06
C THR A 123 -11.41 4.64 7.62
N LEU A 124 -10.26 3.98 7.59
CA LEU A 124 -10.13 2.59 8.02
C LEU A 124 -9.44 2.46 9.38
N MET A 125 -9.03 3.59 9.98
CA MET A 125 -8.27 3.61 11.23
C MET A 125 -9.12 4.23 12.34
N THR A 126 -9.68 3.38 13.20
CA THR A 126 -10.49 3.80 14.33
C THR A 126 -9.57 4.08 15.51
N TYR A 127 -9.64 5.30 16.07
CA TYR A 127 -8.77 5.72 17.17
C TYR A 127 -7.31 5.32 16.91
N PRO A 128 -6.72 5.82 15.81
CA PRO A 128 -5.41 5.33 15.39
C PRO A 128 -4.29 5.79 16.30
N TRP A 129 -3.21 5.02 16.31
CA TRP A 129 -1.97 5.39 16.95
C TRP A 129 -0.83 5.26 15.94
N PRO A 130 -0.01 6.29 15.71
CA PRO A 130 -0.19 7.66 16.22
C PRO A 130 -1.45 8.31 15.62
N ASP A 131 -1.98 9.32 16.28
CA ASP A 131 -3.09 10.06 15.71
C ASP A 131 -2.56 11.09 14.71
N ALA A 132 -3.47 11.68 13.92
CA ALA A 132 -3.07 12.58 12.85
C ALA A 132 -2.41 13.87 13.36
N ALA A 133 -2.67 14.27 14.59
CA ALA A 133 -2.12 15.49 15.18
C ALA A 133 -0.87 15.24 15.99
N GLY A 134 -0.64 14.00 16.43
CA GLY A 134 0.39 13.66 17.41
C GLY A 134 1.67 13.08 16.85
N ARG A 135 1.86 13.10 15.56
CA ARG A 135 3.08 12.56 14.96
C ARG A 135 4.26 13.46 15.24
N HIS A 136 5.30 12.88 15.78
CA HIS A 136 6.54 13.59 16.05
C HIS A 136 7.72 12.96 15.35
#